data_86e86e159664e99cd9b9645e5e4be8e6
#
_entry.id   86e86e159664e99cd9b9645e5e4be8e6
#
_cell.length_a   1.000
_cell.length_b   1.000
_cell.length_c   1.000
_cell.angle_alpha   90.00
_cell.angle_beta   90.00
_cell.angle_gamma   90.00
#
_symmetry.space_group_name_H-M   'P 1'
#
loop_
_entity.id
_entity.type
_entity.pdbx_description
1 polymer ?
#
loop_
_entity_poly.entity_id
_entity_poly.type
_entity_poly.pdbx_seq_one_letter_code
_entity_poly.pdbx_strand_id
1 'polypeptide(L)'
;MVQKSKLPARTLDAAASFRDHPDAIVEAGEIVGMRFPSGGRMSLRAAKLFHLLIQFAGAKIADPMQHRVALATLNDSFHTSADELVDLIDELHTTTLRMQLTDAKGRRYTKSGPILSDVEREEETDAQAEVRFEFSPAMRQAIANSTHWAVISRRAVLAFESRYALRLYTMLSLRAGLRKATEQFSEDDLRELLGVPSGKLKRWQDL
;
A
#
# COMPACT_ATOMS: atom_id res chain seq x y z
N MET A 1 7.01 36.61 -3.45
CA MET A 1 6.20 35.96 -2.41
C MET A 1 5.81 34.58 -2.92
N VAL A 2 6.46 33.52 -2.44
CA VAL A 2 6.08 32.14 -2.78
C VAL A 2 4.82 31.81 -1.98
N GLN A 3 3.70 31.67 -2.66
CA GLN A 3 2.45 31.22 -2.08
C GLN A 3 2.68 29.81 -1.51
N LYS A 4 2.72 29.67 -0.19
CA LYS A 4 2.69 28.36 0.45
C LYS A 4 1.38 27.69 0.03
N SER A 5 1.44 26.78 -0.94
CA SER A 5 0.28 25.98 -1.30
C SER A 5 -0.18 25.23 -0.04
N LYS A 6 -1.43 25.40 0.31
CA LYS A 6 -2.03 24.72 1.45
C LYS A 6 -2.01 23.23 1.11
N LEU A 7 -1.39 22.40 1.95
CA LEU A 7 -1.38 20.94 1.74
C LEU A 7 -2.81 20.41 1.62
N PRO A 8 -3.06 19.41 0.75
CA PRO A 8 -4.36 18.79 0.61
C PRO A 8 -4.90 18.29 1.95
N ALA A 9 -6.21 18.40 2.14
CA ALA A 9 -6.85 18.01 3.38
C ALA A 9 -7.19 16.52 3.43
N ARG A 10 -7.27 15.86 2.27
CA ARG A 10 -7.63 14.44 2.13
C ARG A 10 -6.60 13.69 1.30
N THR A 11 -6.47 12.40 1.56
CA THR A 11 -5.58 11.51 0.81
C THR A 11 -5.88 11.51 -0.69
N LEU A 12 -7.15 11.50 -1.09
CA LEU A 12 -7.53 11.52 -2.51
C LEU A 12 -7.17 12.84 -3.20
N ASP A 13 -7.30 13.97 -2.50
CA ASP A 13 -6.88 15.28 -3.04
C ASP A 13 -5.35 15.31 -3.20
N ALA A 14 -4.63 14.71 -2.27
CA ALA A 14 -3.19 14.54 -2.38
C ALA A 14 -2.83 13.65 -3.57
N ALA A 15 -3.47 12.49 -3.73
CA ALA A 15 -3.25 11.60 -4.86
C ALA A 15 -3.51 12.31 -6.20
N ALA A 16 -4.55 13.13 -6.29
CA ALA A 16 -4.83 13.93 -7.47
C ALA A 16 -3.73 14.99 -7.74
N SER A 17 -3.20 15.64 -6.70
CA SER A 17 -2.17 16.67 -6.83
C SER A 17 -0.80 16.11 -7.22
N PHE A 18 -0.52 14.84 -6.90
CA PHE A 18 0.72 14.15 -7.25
C PHE A 18 0.61 13.29 -8.52
N ARG A 19 -0.52 13.35 -9.24
CA ARG A 19 -0.76 12.50 -10.43
C ARG A 19 0.35 12.61 -11.49
N ASP A 20 0.89 13.78 -11.71
CA ASP A 20 1.89 14.05 -12.74
C ASP A 20 3.35 13.86 -12.22
N HIS A 21 3.51 13.34 -11.00
CA HIS A 21 4.82 13.03 -10.42
C HIS A 21 5.10 11.52 -10.52
N PRO A 22 5.89 11.07 -11.50
CA PRO A 22 6.06 9.63 -11.78
C PRO A 22 6.72 8.83 -10.65
N ASP A 23 7.45 9.51 -9.76
CA ASP A 23 8.10 8.87 -8.60
C ASP A 23 7.26 8.94 -7.32
N ALA A 24 6.14 9.67 -7.31
CA ALA A 24 5.34 9.82 -6.10
C ALA A 24 4.22 8.78 -6.00
N ILE A 25 4.13 8.12 -4.87
CA ILE A 25 3.01 7.26 -4.46
C ILE A 25 2.38 7.89 -3.22
N VAL A 26 1.10 8.21 -3.29
CA VAL A 26 0.34 8.73 -2.13
C VAL A 26 -0.37 7.57 -1.45
N GLU A 27 -0.06 7.36 -0.18
CA GLU A 27 -0.61 6.26 0.60
C GLU A 27 -1.33 6.76 1.84
N ALA A 28 -2.55 6.28 2.06
CA ALA A 28 -3.36 6.62 3.23
C ALA A 28 -2.72 6.10 4.52
N GLY A 29 -2.81 6.85 5.60
CA GLY A 29 -2.23 6.46 6.88
C GLY A 29 -2.83 5.18 7.45
N GLU A 30 -4.10 4.88 7.17
CA GLU A 30 -4.76 3.63 7.53
C GLU A 30 -4.14 2.42 6.84
N ILE A 31 -3.66 2.61 5.59
CA ILE A 31 -2.93 1.58 4.84
C ILE A 31 -1.52 1.41 5.41
N VAL A 32 -0.84 2.52 5.70
CA VAL A 32 0.46 2.48 6.39
C VAL A 32 0.35 1.77 7.73
N GLY A 33 -0.74 1.95 8.48
CA GLY A 33 -1.02 1.30 9.76
C GLY A 33 -1.64 -0.10 9.68
N MET A 34 -1.87 -0.67 8.49
CA MET A 34 -2.50 -1.99 8.34
C MET A 34 -1.72 -3.10 9.03
N ARG A 35 -2.42 -4.16 9.45
CA ARG A 35 -1.83 -5.36 10.06
C ARG A 35 -2.31 -6.60 9.34
N PHE A 36 -1.56 -7.68 9.46
CA PHE A 36 -1.90 -8.98 8.88
C PHE A 36 -2.39 -9.93 9.97
N PRO A 37 -3.68 -10.36 9.95
CA PRO A 37 -4.20 -11.31 10.93
C PRO A 37 -3.45 -12.64 10.87
N SER A 38 -3.32 -13.31 12.01
CA SER A 38 -2.88 -14.72 12.11
C SER A 38 -1.54 -15.03 11.44
N GLY A 39 -0.59 -14.08 11.44
CA GLY A 39 0.72 -14.28 10.81
C GLY A 39 0.68 -14.25 9.28
N GLY A 40 -0.44 -13.84 8.70
CA GLY A 40 -0.53 -13.48 7.29
C GLY A 40 0.56 -12.48 6.93
N ARG A 41 1.08 -12.57 5.75
CA ARG A 41 2.19 -11.71 5.31
C ARG A 41 2.17 -11.60 3.80
N MET A 42 2.56 -10.45 3.35
CA MET A 42 2.81 -10.18 1.96
C MET A 42 4.29 -10.40 1.65
N SER A 43 4.60 -11.05 0.55
CA SER A 43 5.99 -11.13 0.07
C SER A 43 6.52 -9.73 -0.24
N LEU A 44 7.84 -9.57 -0.31
CA LEU A 44 8.42 -8.28 -0.69
C LEU A 44 7.97 -7.85 -2.09
N ARG A 45 7.91 -8.79 -3.03
CA ARG A 45 7.51 -8.50 -4.41
C ARG A 45 6.03 -8.11 -4.48
N ALA A 46 5.15 -8.82 -3.79
CA ALA A 46 3.74 -8.46 -3.69
C ALA A 46 3.55 -7.10 -3.00
N ALA A 47 4.34 -6.78 -1.96
CA ALA A 47 4.31 -5.46 -1.33
C ALA A 47 4.71 -4.35 -2.31
N LYS A 48 5.77 -4.55 -3.11
CA LYS A 48 6.15 -3.60 -4.17
C LYS A 48 5.03 -3.42 -5.18
N LEU A 49 4.45 -4.53 -5.68
CA LEU A 49 3.33 -4.49 -6.61
C LEU A 49 2.13 -3.74 -6.01
N PHE A 50 1.79 -3.98 -4.76
CA PHE A 50 0.71 -3.28 -4.06
C PHE A 50 0.88 -1.76 -4.12
N HIS A 51 2.08 -1.25 -3.81
CA HIS A 51 2.36 0.19 -3.91
C HIS A 51 2.22 0.72 -5.34
N LEU A 52 2.63 -0.04 -6.35
CA LEU A 52 2.45 0.35 -7.75
C LEU A 52 0.98 0.37 -8.16
N LEU A 53 0.17 -0.58 -7.72
CA LEU A 53 -1.27 -0.57 -7.98
C LEU A 53 -1.97 0.63 -7.32
N ILE A 54 -1.54 1.05 -6.12
CA ILE A 54 -2.01 2.29 -5.48
C ILE A 54 -1.67 3.50 -6.35
N GLN A 55 -0.42 3.60 -6.83
CA GLN A 55 0.02 4.68 -7.71
C GLN A 55 -0.80 4.71 -8.99
N PHE A 56 -0.99 3.56 -9.62
CA PHE A 56 -1.73 3.42 -10.86
C PHE A 56 -3.19 3.85 -10.72
N ALA A 57 -3.86 3.42 -9.67
CA ALA A 57 -5.24 3.81 -9.39
C ALA A 57 -5.36 5.30 -9.02
N GLY A 58 -4.35 5.86 -8.36
CA GLY A 58 -4.27 7.27 -7.99
C GLY A 58 -5.50 7.73 -7.21
N ALA A 59 -6.08 8.88 -7.59
CA ALA A 59 -7.26 9.43 -6.92
C ALA A 59 -8.53 8.58 -7.10
N LYS A 60 -8.56 7.66 -8.06
CA LYS A 60 -9.71 6.77 -8.31
C LYS A 60 -9.69 5.49 -7.47
N ILE A 61 -8.68 5.30 -6.64
CA ILE A 61 -8.52 4.09 -5.82
C ILE A 61 -9.72 3.82 -4.89
N ALA A 62 -10.47 4.85 -4.51
CA ALA A 62 -11.66 4.72 -3.66
C ALA A 62 -12.95 4.47 -4.45
N ASP A 63 -12.94 4.56 -5.77
CA ASP A 63 -14.10 4.34 -6.61
C ASP A 63 -14.42 2.84 -6.72
N PRO A 64 -15.71 2.46 -6.76
CA PRO A 64 -16.13 1.07 -6.99
C PRO A 64 -16.02 0.73 -8.49
N MET A 65 -14.80 0.57 -8.96
CA MET A 65 -14.52 0.32 -10.37
C MET A 65 -13.35 -0.64 -10.56
N GLN A 66 -13.36 -1.34 -11.68
CA GLN A 66 -12.20 -2.09 -12.14
C GLN A 66 -11.13 -1.13 -12.71
N HIS A 67 -9.93 -1.27 -12.24
CA HIS A 67 -8.74 -0.68 -12.83
C HIS A 67 -8.14 -1.65 -13.84
N ARG A 68 -7.57 -1.13 -14.93
CA ARG A 68 -6.95 -1.93 -15.99
C ARG A 68 -5.50 -1.54 -16.14
N VAL A 69 -4.62 -2.51 -16.19
CA VAL A 69 -3.18 -2.28 -16.41
C VAL A 69 -2.61 -3.38 -17.28
N ALA A 70 -1.83 -3.00 -18.29
CA ALA A 70 -1.10 -3.98 -19.10
C ALA A 70 -0.02 -4.65 -18.26
N LEU A 71 0.12 -5.97 -18.38
CA LEU A 71 1.18 -6.73 -17.72
C LEU A 71 2.57 -6.17 -18.06
N ALA A 72 2.79 -5.74 -19.30
CA ALA A 72 4.02 -5.09 -19.73
C ALA A 72 4.34 -3.86 -18.89
N THR A 73 3.35 -3.01 -18.59
CA THR A 73 3.53 -1.79 -17.75
C THR A 73 3.96 -2.15 -16.33
N LEU A 74 3.42 -3.21 -15.76
CA LEU A 74 3.86 -3.70 -14.46
C LEU A 74 5.26 -4.31 -14.55
N ASN A 75 5.53 -5.06 -15.62
CA ASN A 75 6.80 -5.74 -15.81
C ASN A 75 7.99 -4.80 -16.03
N ASP A 76 7.78 -3.62 -16.56
CA ASP A 76 8.81 -2.56 -16.65
C ASP A 76 9.46 -2.26 -15.29
N SER A 77 8.76 -2.55 -14.20
CA SER A 77 9.25 -2.35 -12.83
C SER A 77 9.78 -3.62 -12.17
N PHE A 78 9.40 -4.80 -12.64
CA PHE A 78 9.71 -6.08 -11.99
C PHE A 78 10.72 -6.91 -12.74
N HIS A 79 10.84 -6.73 -14.07
CA HIS A 79 11.72 -7.51 -14.95
C HIS A 79 11.55 -9.03 -14.71
N THR A 80 10.30 -9.51 -14.75
CA THR A 80 9.95 -10.88 -14.42
C THR A 80 9.06 -11.50 -15.49
N SER A 81 8.71 -12.77 -15.37
CA SER A 81 7.73 -13.39 -16.28
C SER A 81 6.31 -12.89 -16.03
N ALA A 82 5.43 -13.03 -17.02
CA ALA A 82 4.02 -12.72 -16.85
C ALA A 82 3.37 -13.61 -15.78
N ASP A 83 3.74 -14.90 -15.74
CA ASP A 83 3.23 -15.87 -14.75
C ASP A 83 3.58 -15.45 -13.31
N GLU A 84 4.82 -15.01 -13.07
CA GLU A 84 5.19 -14.50 -11.74
C GLU A 84 4.43 -13.23 -11.35
N LEU A 85 4.12 -12.34 -12.31
CA LEU A 85 3.26 -11.17 -12.01
C LEU A 85 1.85 -11.60 -11.64
N VAL A 86 1.32 -12.61 -12.33
CA VAL A 86 0.02 -13.21 -12.02
C VAL A 86 0.02 -13.78 -10.61
N ASP A 87 1.04 -14.54 -10.23
CA ASP A 87 1.18 -15.10 -8.87
C ASP A 87 1.21 -13.99 -7.80
N LEU A 88 1.86 -12.87 -8.08
CA LEU A 88 1.90 -11.72 -7.17
C LEU A 88 0.53 -11.05 -7.02
N ILE A 89 -0.26 -10.98 -8.10
CA ILE A 89 -1.62 -10.44 -8.06
C ILE A 89 -2.54 -11.38 -7.28
N ASP A 90 -2.44 -12.68 -7.50
CA ASP A 90 -3.17 -13.70 -6.74
C ASP A 90 -2.79 -13.66 -5.24
N GLU A 91 -1.52 -13.41 -4.92
CA GLU A 91 -1.11 -13.18 -3.54
C GLU A 91 -1.83 -11.97 -2.93
N LEU A 92 -1.96 -10.86 -3.66
CA LEU A 92 -2.70 -9.67 -3.19
C LEU A 92 -4.20 -9.94 -3.04
N HIS A 93 -4.79 -10.72 -3.94
CA HIS A 93 -6.20 -11.12 -3.89
C HIS A 93 -6.51 -12.00 -2.67
N THR A 94 -5.61 -12.91 -2.32
CA THR A 94 -5.77 -13.84 -1.18
C THR A 94 -5.28 -13.27 0.14
N THR A 95 -4.50 -12.17 0.13
CA THR A 95 -3.98 -11.55 1.34
C THR A 95 -5.07 -10.76 2.06
N THR A 96 -5.42 -11.21 3.26
CA THR A 96 -6.31 -10.46 4.16
C THR A 96 -5.52 -9.50 5.02
N LEU A 97 -5.99 -8.27 5.09
CA LEU A 97 -5.45 -7.23 5.97
C LEU A 97 -6.49 -6.77 6.99
N ARG A 98 -5.98 -6.14 8.05
CA ARG A 98 -6.77 -5.54 9.11
C ARG A 98 -6.35 -4.08 9.28
N MET A 99 -7.33 -3.20 9.30
CA MET A 99 -7.14 -1.76 9.47
C MET A 99 -7.97 -1.23 10.63
N GLN A 100 -7.45 -0.24 11.33
CA GLN A 100 -8.22 0.52 12.31
C GLN A 100 -8.76 1.77 11.63
N LEU A 101 -10.07 1.92 11.67
CA LEU A 101 -10.78 3.06 11.09
C LEU A 101 -11.53 3.82 12.19
N THR A 102 -11.85 5.07 11.89
CA THR A 102 -12.66 5.92 12.76
C THR A 102 -13.91 6.36 12.00
N ASP A 103 -15.08 6.19 12.59
CA ASP A 103 -16.33 6.65 11.98
C ASP A 103 -16.53 8.17 12.14
N ALA A 104 -17.58 8.71 11.50
CA ALA A 104 -17.92 10.12 11.57
C ALA A 104 -18.28 10.62 13.01
N LYS A 105 -18.53 9.70 13.93
CA LYS A 105 -18.79 9.99 15.34
C LYS A 105 -17.55 9.86 16.23
N GLY A 106 -16.36 9.62 15.61
CA GLY A 106 -15.10 9.45 16.32
C GLY A 106 -14.91 8.06 16.96
N ARG A 107 -15.78 7.09 16.69
CA ARG A 107 -15.66 5.74 17.25
C ARG A 107 -14.70 4.92 16.42
N ARG A 108 -13.74 4.29 17.10
CA ARG A 108 -12.78 3.37 16.49
C ARG A 108 -13.42 2.01 16.24
N TYR A 109 -13.14 1.45 15.07
CA TYR A 109 -13.52 0.07 14.74
C TYR A 109 -12.46 -0.57 13.86
N THR A 110 -12.44 -1.89 13.87
CA THR A 110 -11.54 -2.69 13.06
C THR A 110 -12.28 -3.17 11.82
N LYS A 111 -11.67 -3.01 10.65
CA LYS A 111 -12.15 -3.57 9.40
C LYS A 111 -11.13 -4.54 8.83
N SER A 112 -11.59 -5.71 8.41
CA SER A 112 -10.76 -6.73 7.78
C SER A 112 -11.33 -7.07 6.40
N GLY A 113 -10.46 -7.41 5.48
CA GLY A 113 -10.83 -7.82 4.13
C GLY A 113 -9.60 -8.10 3.28
N PRO A 114 -9.75 -8.66 2.08
CA PRO A 114 -8.65 -8.81 1.15
C PRO A 114 -8.15 -7.44 0.67
N ILE A 115 -6.98 -7.41 0.02
CA ILE A 115 -6.48 -6.21 -0.63
C ILE A 115 -7.28 -5.94 -1.89
N LEU A 116 -7.38 -6.94 -2.77
CA LEU A 116 -8.19 -6.89 -3.99
C LEU A 116 -9.45 -7.74 -3.80
N SER A 117 -10.61 -7.23 -4.22
CA SER A 117 -11.88 -7.96 -4.14
C SER A 117 -12.17 -8.75 -5.39
N ASP A 118 -11.64 -8.30 -6.51
CA ASP A 118 -11.86 -8.89 -7.82
C ASP A 118 -10.61 -8.78 -8.68
N VAL A 119 -10.31 -9.83 -9.41
CA VAL A 119 -9.19 -9.91 -10.33
C VAL A 119 -9.64 -10.68 -11.56
N GLU A 120 -9.59 -10.03 -12.72
CA GLU A 120 -9.76 -10.67 -14.02
C GLU A 120 -8.44 -10.58 -14.79
N ARG A 121 -8.10 -11.64 -15.49
CA ARG A 121 -6.93 -11.72 -16.35
C ARG A 121 -7.24 -12.42 -17.65
N GLU A 122 -6.52 -12.07 -18.68
CA GLU A 122 -6.53 -12.82 -19.92
C GLU A 122 -5.72 -14.11 -19.74
N GLU A 123 -6.18 -15.22 -20.30
CA GLU A 123 -5.46 -16.50 -20.21
C GLU A 123 -4.19 -16.48 -21.07
N GLU A 124 -4.24 -15.75 -22.18
CA GLU A 124 -3.06 -15.53 -23.02
C GLU A 124 -2.21 -14.39 -22.44
N THR A 125 -0.97 -14.70 -22.13
CA THR A 125 -0.01 -13.76 -21.52
C THR A 125 0.92 -13.15 -22.56
N ASP A 126 0.36 -12.54 -23.57
CA ASP A 126 1.13 -11.79 -24.56
C ASP A 126 1.52 -10.38 -24.03
N ALA A 127 2.28 -9.62 -24.83
CA ALA A 127 2.73 -8.28 -24.46
C ALA A 127 1.59 -7.27 -24.28
N GLN A 128 0.38 -7.57 -24.72
CA GLN A 128 -0.81 -6.72 -24.64
C GLN A 128 -1.78 -7.19 -23.54
N ALA A 129 -1.53 -8.35 -22.94
CA ALA A 129 -2.39 -8.92 -21.91
C ALA A 129 -2.62 -7.93 -20.77
N GLU A 130 -3.88 -7.76 -20.39
CA GLU A 130 -4.29 -6.86 -19.33
C GLU A 130 -4.69 -7.64 -18.07
N VAL A 131 -4.39 -7.03 -16.94
CA VAL A 131 -5.01 -7.40 -15.67
C VAL A 131 -6.01 -6.32 -15.28
N ARG A 132 -7.21 -6.76 -14.91
CA ARG A 132 -8.26 -5.93 -14.33
C ARG A 132 -8.39 -6.29 -12.87
N PHE A 133 -8.41 -5.28 -12.02
CA PHE A 133 -8.49 -5.48 -10.58
C PHE A 133 -9.36 -4.42 -9.92
N GLU A 134 -9.96 -4.79 -8.81
CA GLU A 134 -10.71 -3.88 -7.95
C GLU A 134 -10.17 -3.93 -6.52
N PHE A 135 -9.92 -2.76 -5.93
CA PHE A 135 -9.62 -2.71 -4.50
C PHE A 135 -10.85 -3.08 -3.66
N SER A 136 -10.64 -3.85 -2.61
CA SER A 136 -11.75 -4.29 -1.77
C SER A 136 -12.52 -3.12 -1.13
N PRO A 137 -13.79 -3.31 -0.76
CA PRO A 137 -14.56 -2.30 -0.05
C PRO A 137 -13.90 -1.84 1.26
N ALA A 138 -13.08 -2.70 1.88
CA ALA A 138 -12.32 -2.34 3.08
C ALA A 138 -11.24 -1.32 2.75
N MET A 139 -10.47 -1.57 1.70
CA MET A 139 -9.42 -0.67 1.19
C MET A 139 -10.01 0.67 0.75
N ARG A 140 -11.02 0.63 -0.10
CA ARG A 140 -11.67 1.85 -0.62
C ARG A 140 -12.20 2.74 0.50
N GLN A 141 -12.87 2.16 1.50
CA GLN A 141 -13.40 2.92 2.62
C GLN A 141 -12.29 3.55 3.48
N ALA A 142 -11.20 2.82 3.72
CA ALA A 142 -10.06 3.35 4.47
C ALA A 142 -9.48 4.60 3.78
N ILE A 143 -9.27 4.52 2.48
CA ILE A 143 -8.67 5.60 1.70
C ILE A 143 -9.62 6.79 1.51
N ALA A 144 -10.91 6.53 1.22
CA ALA A 144 -11.91 7.58 1.01
C ALA A 144 -12.07 8.49 2.24
N ASN A 145 -11.93 7.94 3.44
CA ASN A 145 -12.11 8.68 4.69
C ASN A 145 -10.79 9.20 5.28
N SER A 146 -9.66 8.88 4.68
CA SER A 146 -8.35 9.24 5.21
C SER A 146 -8.07 10.74 5.06
N THR A 147 -7.61 11.33 6.16
CA THR A 147 -7.18 12.75 6.25
C THR A 147 -5.69 12.88 6.54
N HIS A 148 -4.97 11.78 6.60
CA HIS A 148 -3.53 11.74 6.80
C HIS A 148 -2.90 10.74 5.83
N TRP A 149 -1.80 11.14 5.22
CA TRP A 149 -1.20 10.41 4.12
C TRP A 149 0.32 10.61 4.09
N ALA A 150 0.99 9.68 3.45
CA ALA A 150 2.41 9.75 3.13
C ALA A 150 2.61 9.91 1.63
N VAL A 151 3.68 10.58 1.24
CA VAL A 151 4.23 10.50 -0.11
C VAL A 151 5.49 9.66 -0.03
N ILE A 152 5.52 8.56 -0.76
CA ILE A 152 6.67 7.66 -0.84
C ILE A 152 7.23 7.63 -2.25
N SER A 153 8.53 7.41 -2.38
CA SER A 153 9.20 7.34 -3.67
C SER A 153 9.05 5.96 -4.30
N ARG A 154 8.54 5.89 -5.54
CA ARG A 154 8.47 4.65 -6.32
C ARG A 154 9.84 3.99 -6.46
N ARG A 155 10.88 4.78 -6.77
CA ARG A 155 12.24 4.25 -6.89
C ARG A 155 12.73 3.64 -5.59
N ALA A 156 12.46 4.29 -4.47
CA ALA A 156 12.82 3.74 -3.16
C ALA A 156 12.08 2.43 -2.89
N VAL A 157 10.75 2.37 -3.12
CA VAL A 157 9.94 1.16 -2.98
C VAL A 157 10.54 0.00 -3.78
N LEU A 158 10.89 0.23 -5.04
CA LEU A 158 11.46 -0.79 -5.91
C LEU A 158 12.88 -1.23 -5.50
N ALA A 159 13.66 -0.34 -4.88
CA ALA A 159 15.03 -0.62 -4.46
C ALA A 159 15.14 -1.44 -3.16
N PHE A 160 14.10 -1.50 -2.33
CA PHE A 160 14.19 -2.27 -1.09
C PHE A 160 14.38 -3.77 -1.34
N GLU A 161 15.24 -4.40 -0.55
CA GLU A 161 15.50 -5.85 -0.55
C GLU A 161 14.87 -6.56 0.65
N SER A 162 14.35 -5.79 1.61
CA SER A 162 13.66 -6.29 2.80
C SER A 162 12.24 -5.74 2.89
N ARG A 163 11.25 -6.62 3.05
CA ARG A 163 9.87 -6.21 3.28
C ARG A 163 9.70 -5.44 4.60
N TYR A 164 10.53 -5.73 5.60
CA TYR A 164 10.51 -5.02 6.88
C TYR A 164 11.05 -3.60 6.72
N ALA A 165 12.14 -3.45 5.96
CA ALA A 165 12.69 -2.14 5.64
C ALA A 165 11.72 -1.30 4.80
N LEU A 166 11.08 -1.89 3.80
CA LEU A 166 10.02 -1.23 3.01
C LEU A 166 8.87 -0.78 3.93
N ARG A 167 8.42 -1.66 4.83
CA ARG A 167 7.35 -1.35 5.76
C ARG A 167 7.73 -0.21 6.72
N LEU A 168 8.94 -0.26 7.28
CA LEU A 168 9.46 0.80 8.14
C LEU A 168 9.56 2.13 7.37
N TYR A 169 10.03 2.10 6.13
CA TYR A 169 10.10 3.28 5.27
C TYR A 169 8.73 3.95 5.09
N THR A 170 7.67 3.20 4.80
CA THR A 170 6.32 3.76 4.66
C THR A 170 5.83 4.39 5.96
N MET A 171 6.09 3.75 7.11
CA MET A 171 5.77 4.28 8.43
C MET A 171 6.51 5.59 8.74
N LEU A 172 7.82 5.63 8.46
CA LEU A 172 8.62 6.84 8.65
C LEU A 172 8.20 7.96 7.71
N SER A 173 7.85 7.65 6.46
CA SER A 173 7.35 8.62 5.49
C SER A 173 6.04 9.27 5.94
N LEU A 174 5.14 8.50 6.57
CA LEU A 174 3.92 9.05 7.15
C LEU A 174 4.22 10.04 8.28
N ARG A 175 5.29 9.81 9.07
CA ARG A 175 5.67 10.65 10.20
C ARG A 175 6.47 11.89 9.79
N ALA A 176 7.25 11.79 8.71
CA ALA A 176 8.15 12.85 8.27
C ALA A 176 7.46 14.21 8.03
N GLY A 177 6.17 14.19 7.63
CA GLY A 177 5.36 15.38 7.42
C GLY A 177 4.67 15.94 8.66
N LEU A 178 4.78 15.28 9.81
CA LEU A 178 4.07 15.67 11.03
C LEU A 178 4.90 16.60 11.91
N ARG A 179 4.22 17.50 12.64
CA ARG A 179 4.87 18.38 13.65
C ARG A 179 5.60 17.56 14.73
N LYS A 180 5.05 16.42 15.12
CA LYS A 180 5.63 15.45 16.04
C LYS A 180 6.02 14.22 15.24
N ALA A 181 7.26 14.16 14.79
CA ALA A 181 7.80 13.07 13.98
C ALA A 181 8.18 11.82 14.79
N THR A 182 8.14 11.90 16.12
CA THR A 182 8.50 10.79 17.03
C THR A 182 7.27 10.02 17.47
N GLU A 183 7.37 8.69 17.44
CA GLU A 183 6.40 7.74 18.00
C GLU A 183 7.17 6.68 18.78
N GLN A 184 6.59 6.23 19.89
CA GLN A 184 7.17 5.16 20.70
C GLN A 184 6.34 3.90 20.50
N PHE A 185 7.03 2.81 20.27
CA PHE A 185 6.45 1.47 20.16
C PHE A 185 7.09 0.57 21.21
N SER A 186 6.33 -0.36 21.76
CA SER A 186 6.92 -1.54 22.36
C SER A 186 7.59 -2.37 21.27
N GLU A 187 8.55 -3.23 21.63
CA GLU A 187 9.17 -4.13 20.67
C GLU A 187 8.13 -5.01 19.99
N ASP A 188 7.18 -5.55 20.75
CA ASP A 188 6.12 -6.43 20.24
C ASP A 188 5.19 -5.70 19.27
N ASP A 189 4.78 -4.46 19.56
CA ASP A 189 3.97 -3.65 18.67
C ASP A 189 4.71 -3.35 17.37
N LEU A 190 6.00 -3.03 17.44
CA LEU A 190 6.81 -2.75 16.25
C LEU A 190 6.96 -4.03 15.41
N ARG A 191 7.20 -5.18 16.03
CA ARG A 191 7.29 -6.47 15.34
C ARG A 191 5.98 -6.81 14.64
N GLU A 192 4.84 -6.61 15.31
CA GLU A 192 3.52 -6.82 14.70
C GLU A 192 3.28 -5.88 13.51
N LEU A 193 3.59 -4.59 13.67
CA LEU A 193 3.47 -3.60 12.60
C LEU A 193 4.35 -3.92 11.39
N LEU A 194 5.57 -4.38 11.61
CA LEU A 194 6.47 -4.79 10.54
C LEU A 194 6.10 -6.16 9.95
N GLY A 195 5.17 -6.89 10.55
CA GLY A 195 4.79 -8.23 10.11
C GLY A 195 5.88 -9.27 10.35
N VAL A 196 6.65 -9.13 11.44
CA VAL A 196 7.68 -10.10 11.84
C VAL A 196 7.01 -11.31 12.47
N PRO A 197 7.18 -12.53 11.90
CA PRO A 197 6.59 -13.73 12.46
C PRO A 197 7.15 -14.03 13.86
N SER A 198 6.29 -14.61 14.71
CA SER A 198 6.73 -15.11 16.01
C SER A 198 7.92 -16.04 15.85
N GLY A 199 8.96 -15.83 16.66
CA GLY A 199 10.18 -16.63 16.67
C GLY A 199 11.25 -16.28 15.63
N LYS A 200 10.98 -15.35 14.69
CA LYS A 200 11.99 -14.78 13.79
C LYS A 200 12.56 -13.48 14.35
N LEU A 201 13.80 -13.12 13.93
CA LEU A 201 14.49 -11.89 14.30
C LEU A 201 14.40 -11.64 15.82
N LYS A 202 14.82 -12.64 16.61
CA LYS A 202 14.62 -12.68 18.08
C LYS A 202 15.37 -11.59 18.83
N ARG A 203 16.48 -11.11 18.27
CA ARG A 203 17.26 -10.03 18.87
C ARG A 203 16.96 -8.72 18.16
N TRP A 204 16.96 -7.64 18.91
CA TRP A 204 16.79 -6.29 18.37
C TRP A 204 17.75 -5.99 17.20
N GLN A 205 18.95 -6.53 17.25
CA GLN A 205 19.97 -6.37 16.20
C GLN A 205 19.61 -7.06 14.88
N ASP A 206 18.64 -7.96 14.89
CA ASP A 206 18.20 -8.72 13.71
C ASP A 206 17.03 -8.00 12.99
N LEU A 207 16.42 -6.98 13.58
CA LEU A 207 15.36 -6.13 13.04
C LEU A 207 15.93 -5.00 12.20
#